data_4d4791f5ac241d3ae9abc415cd70ef44
#
_entry.id   4d4791f5ac241d3ae9abc415cd70ef44
#
_cell.length_a   1.000
_cell.length_b   1.000
_cell.length_c   1.000
_cell.angle_alpha   90.00
_cell.angle_beta   90.00
_cell.angle_gamma   90.00
#
_symmetry.space_group_name_H-M   'P 1'
#
loop_
_entity.id
_entity.type
_entity.pdbx_description
1 polymer ?
#
loop_
_entity_poly.entity_id
_entity_poly.type
_entity_poly.pdbx_seq_one_letter_code
_entity_poly.pdbx_strand_id
1 'polypeptide(L)'
;MQPNFLIFMTDQQRGDMQPTFGKAKMPNLERLAENGVVFRRAYCPSPHCCPSRATFFSGLYPSQHGVWNNVNLADALSKGLYDNVRLFSEDLKENGYHLYHSGKWHISALEGPQNRGFEQLNRKNGQTGEPQKQEWVPDMRDWSWFEKKDYLKEGALRGDGEIVRIGFPEYRQYGETENPFGDEDVVRAAREKIRELPEDEPFCMYVGTLGPHDPYIVPEKYLELYPLEEIELPESFEDDLMDKPNLYRRTQKRFRQLTREEQKRCLQHYLAFCSYEDALFGEILKELEDRKLLDRTIVIYLSDHGDYAAAHGLWTKGLPCFEEAYHICSVVGYGGIQAKGKAVEAFVSLADYAPTFLELAGIFVSRRFAGRSLVPFLKGENPEGWRTELFTQSNGNELYGIQRAVFDDKYKFVYNGFDFDELYDLTSDPGECHNLAEKEEYDSVKKRYYKKLWQFAYENQDMLGDTYITTALTDYGPGIFR
;
A
#
# COMPACT_ATOMS: atom_id res chain seq x y z
N MET A 1 1.21 18.39 -26.66
CA MET A 1 0.12 17.37 -26.59
C MET A 1 0.12 16.87 -25.17
N GLN A 2 -1.05 16.71 -24.54
CA GLN A 2 -1.15 16.14 -23.19
C GLN A 2 -0.72 14.67 -23.21
N PRO A 3 0.06 14.18 -22.22
CA PRO A 3 0.46 12.78 -22.16
C PRO A 3 -0.73 11.90 -21.77
N ASN A 4 -0.70 10.64 -22.16
CA ASN A 4 -1.57 9.62 -21.57
C ASN A 4 -0.99 9.15 -20.24
N PHE A 5 -1.83 8.56 -19.39
CA PHE A 5 -1.42 7.91 -18.15
C PHE A 5 -1.90 6.47 -18.12
N LEU A 6 -0.98 5.54 -17.83
CA LEU A 6 -1.31 4.18 -17.40
C LEU A 6 -0.82 4.00 -15.96
N ILE A 7 -1.72 3.68 -15.06
CA ILE A 7 -1.45 3.41 -13.65
C ILE A 7 -1.72 1.93 -13.41
N PHE A 8 -0.68 1.16 -13.10
CA PHE A 8 -0.79 -0.22 -12.67
C PHE A 8 -0.50 -0.28 -11.17
N MET A 9 -1.54 -0.53 -10.37
CA MET A 9 -1.43 -0.57 -8.91
C MET A 9 -1.69 -1.98 -8.41
N THR A 10 -0.66 -2.61 -7.85
CA THR A 10 -0.77 -3.87 -7.11
C THR A 10 -1.29 -3.63 -5.70
N ASP A 11 -1.71 -4.68 -5.03
CA ASP A 11 -2.11 -4.66 -3.62
C ASP A 11 -1.08 -5.39 -2.77
N GLN A 12 -0.59 -4.73 -1.73
CA GLN A 12 0.26 -5.37 -0.72
C GLN A 12 1.69 -5.74 -1.19
N GLN A 13 2.22 -5.06 -2.20
CA GLN A 13 3.57 -5.33 -2.69
C GLN A 13 4.61 -4.43 -2.02
N ARG A 14 5.57 -5.04 -1.30
CA ARG A 14 6.68 -4.37 -0.63
C ARG A 14 7.59 -3.62 -1.60
N GLY A 15 8.17 -2.51 -1.12
CA GLY A 15 9.08 -1.70 -1.90
C GLY A 15 10.38 -2.43 -2.29
N ASP A 16 10.88 -3.34 -1.47
CA ASP A 16 12.09 -4.09 -1.75
C ASP A 16 11.92 -5.24 -2.76
N MET A 17 10.69 -5.42 -3.30
CA MET A 17 10.44 -6.31 -4.44
C MET A 17 10.76 -5.63 -5.78
N GLN A 18 10.94 -4.30 -5.84
CA GLN A 18 11.30 -3.61 -7.08
C GLN A 18 12.73 -3.92 -7.55
N PRO A 19 13.03 -3.74 -8.85
CA PRO A 19 14.25 -4.25 -9.49
C PRO A 19 15.57 -3.84 -8.83
N THR A 20 15.63 -2.64 -8.25
CA THR A 20 16.85 -2.12 -7.60
C THR A 20 17.30 -2.90 -6.37
N PHE A 21 16.44 -3.75 -5.81
CA PHE A 21 16.75 -4.62 -4.67
C PHE A 21 16.93 -6.09 -5.08
N GLY A 22 16.42 -6.50 -6.25
CA GLY A 22 16.66 -7.81 -6.84
C GLY A 22 16.03 -9.01 -6.12
N LYS A 23 15.07 -8.79 -5.20
CA LYS A 23 14.44 -9.89 -4.45
C LYS A 23 13.41 -10.66 -5.28
N ALA A 24 12.60 -9.96 -6.06
CA ALA A 24 11.63 -10.57 -6.97
C ALA A 24 12.10 -10.50 -8.43
N LYS A 25 11.76 -11.52 -9.22
CA LYS A 25 12.08 -11.59 -10.66
C LYS A 25 10.97 -10.90 -11.45
N MET A 26 11.20 -9.65 -11.82
CA MET A 26 10.20 -8.76 -12.42
C MET A 26 10.75 -8.07 -13.71
N PRO A 27 10.96 -8.84 -14.81
CA PRO A 27 11.63 -8.34 -16.00
C PRO A 27 10.86 -7.21 -16.73
N ASN A 28 9.54 -7.16 -16.64
CA ASN A 28 8.76 -6.08 -17.24
C ASN A 28 8.89 -4.77 -16.43
N LEU A 29 8.97 -4.87 -15.11
CA LEU A 29 9.24 -3.73 -14.24
C LEU A 29 10.70 -3.27 -14.38
N GLU A 30 11.66 -4.17 -14.59
CA GLU A 30 13.04 -3.82 -14.95
C GLU A 30 13.07 -2.99 -16.24
N ARG A 31 12.34 -3.43 -17.27
CA ARG A 31 12.19 -2.68 -18.52
C ARG A 31 11.58 -1.29 -18.30
N LEU A 32 10.59 -1.14 -17.42
CA LEU A 32 10.04 0.17 -17.06
C LEU A 32 11.10 1.02 -16.35
N ALA A 33 11.85 0.46 -15.42
CA ALA A 33 12.92 1.14 -14.68
C ALA A 33 14.04 1.66 -15.60
N GLU A 34 14.46 0.88 -16.60
CA GLU A 34 15.42 1.31 -17.61
C GLU A 34 14.94 2.52 -18.41
N ASN A 35 13.63 2.67 -18.59
CA ASN A 35 13.01 3.76 -19.34
C ASN A 35 12.42 4.86 -18.46
N GLY A 36 12.80 4.91 -17.17
CA GLY A 36 12.20 5.83 -16.22
C GLY A 36 12.99 5.96 -14.91
N VAL A 37 12.26 6.23 -13.84
CA VAL A 37 12.75 6.53 -12.51
C VAL A 37 12.20 5.50 -11.52
N VAL A 38 13.09 4.90 -10.73
CA VAL A 38 12.73 4.08 -9.58
C VAL A 38 12.80 4.93 -8.32
N PHE A 39 11.70 5.04 -7.58
CA PHE A 39 11.67 5.70 -6.28
C PHE A 39 11.94 4.67 -5.19
N ARG A 40 13.20 4.61 -4.72
CA ARG A 40 13.64 3.56 -3.78
C ARG A 40 13.08 3.73 -2.37
N ARG A 41 12.58 4.92 -2.05
CA ARG A 41 12.03 5.27 -0.74
C ARG A 41 10.63 5.86 -0.89
N ALA A 42 9.75 5.07 -1.53
CA ALA A 42 8.33 5.41 -1.66
C ALA A 42 7.52 4.74 -0.54
N TYR A 43 6.62 5.50 0.10
CA TYR A 43 5.87 5.04 1.26
C TYR A 43 4.38 5.37 1.15
N CYS A 44 3.57 4.48 1.70
CA CYS A 44 2.18 4.79 1.98
C CYS A 44 2.05 5.46 3.36
N PRO A 45 1.17 6.45 3.54
CA PRO A 45 0.97 7.08 4.86
C PRO A 45 0.12 6.23 5.81
N SER A 46 -0.52 5.17 5.33
CA SER A 46 -1.27 4.20 6.13
C SER A 46 -1.18 2.82 5.47
N PRO A 47 -0.88 1.73 6.22
CA PRO A 47 -0.62 0.42 5.62
C PRO A 47 -1.91 -0.39 5.40
N HIS A 48 -2.99 0.27 4.99
CA HIS A 48 -4.28 -0.35 4.67
C HIS A 48 -4.80 0.13 3.33
N CYS A 49 -5.47 -0.75 2.60
CA CYS A 49 -5.87 -0.51 1.22
C CYS A 49 -6.68 0.78 1.03
N CYS A 50 -7.78 0.96 1.79
CA CYS A 50 -8.68 2.10 1.59
C CYS A 50 -8.02 3.46 1.87
N PRO A 51 -7.38 3.70 3.03
CA PRO A 51 -6.74 4.99 3.30
C PRO A 51 -5.57 5.25 2.36
N SER A 52 -4.81 4.22 2.00
CA SER A 52 -3.69 4.35 1.07
C SER A 52 -4.15 4.75 -0.34
N ARG A 53 -5.15 4.07 -0.89
CA ARG A 53 -5.75 4.40 -2.19
C ARG A 53 -6.42 5.77 -2.17
N ALA A 54 -7.12 6.13 -1.09
CA ALA A 54 -7.68 7.47 -0.91
C ALA A 54 -6.59 8.55 -0.92
N THR A 55 -5.44 8.30 -0.29
CA THR A 55 -4.28 9.20 -0.34
C THR A 55 -3.74 9.34 -1.77
N PHE A 56 -3.56 8.25 -2.50
CA PHE A 56 -3.08 8.27 -3.89
C PHE A 56 -3.98 9.13 -4.79
N PHE A 57 -5.28 8.93 -4.73
CA PHE A 57 -6.23 9.64 -5.60
C PHE A 57 -6.47 11.09 -5.20
N SER A 58 -6.39 11.43 -3.91
CA SER A 58 -6.67 12.79 -3.43
C SER A 58 -5.42 13.66 -3.27
N GLY A 59 -4.24 13.07 -3.03
CA GLY A 59 -3.02 13.78 -2.63
C GLY A 59 -3.05 14.32 -1.19
N LEU A 60 -3.90 13.72 -0.34
CA LEU A 60 -4.15 14.14 1.05
C LEU A 60 -3.81 12.99 2.01
N TYR A 61 -3.61 13.32 3.29
CA TYR A 61 -3.46 12.33 4.36
C TYR A 61 -4.82 11.83 4.88
N PRO A 62 -4.87 10.68 5.60
CA PRO A 62 -6.10 10.16 6.21
C PRO A 62 -6.89 11.18 7.03
N SER A 63 -6.24 12.03 7.82
CA SER A 63 -6.88 13.11 8.57
C SER A 63 -7.59 14.15 7.70
N GLN A 64 -7.14 14.31 6.46
CA GLN A 64 -7.65 15.31 5.53
C GLN A 64 -8.70 14.75 4.55
N HIS A 65 -8.57 13.47 4.16
CA HIS A 65 -9.53 12.84 3.24
C HIS A 65 -10.61 12.01 3.95
N GLY A 66 -10.45 11.69 5.25
CA GLY A 66 -11.47 11.06 6.09
C GLY A 66 -11.53 9.54 6.05
N VAL A 67 -10.75 8.87 5.20
CA VAL A 67 -10.70 7.40 5.14
C VAL A 67 -9.60 6.90 6.05
N TRP A 68 -9.97 6.31 7.19
CA TRP A 68 -9.03 5.91 8.24
C TRP A 68 -8.69 4.42 8.24
N ASN A 69 -9.62 3.59 7.77
CA ASN A 69 -9.49 2.14 7.68
C ASN A 69 -10.32 1.61 6.50
N ASN A 70 -10.36 0.30 6.31
CA ASN A 70 -11.12 -0.28 5.21
C ASN A 70 -12.61 -0.01 5.38
N VAL A 71 -13.17 0.72 4.43
CA VAL A 71 -14.55 1.26 4.46
C VAL A 71 -15.64 0.20 4.44
N ASN A 72 -15.29 -1.01 4.03
CA ASN A 72 -16.23 -2.13 3.91
C ASN A 72 -16.44 -2.89 5.21
N LEU A 73 -15.64 -2.63 6.23
CA LEU A 73 -15.82 -3.26 7.55
C LEU A 73 -17.13 -2.77 8.18
N ALA A 74 -17.79 -3.66 8.93
CA ALA A 74 -19.05 -3.32 9.61
C ALA A 74 -18.88 -2.16 10.60
N ASP A 75 -17.71 -2.10 11.25
CA ASP A 75 -17.29 -1.11 12.23
C ASP A 75 -16.36 -0.03 11.65
N ALA A 76 -16.29 0.14 10.32
CA ALA A 76 -15.44 1.14 9.69
C ALA A 76 -15.68 2.55 10.26
N LEU A 77 -14.59 3.26 10.56
CA LEU A 77 -14.63 4.63 11.09
C LEU A 77 -15.23 5.63 10.10
N SER A 78 -15.13 5.34 8.81
CA SER A 78 -15.78 6.08 7.73
C SER A 78 -16.25 5.13 6.62
N LYS A 79 -17.24 5.56 5.83
CA LYS A 79 -17.71 4.81 4.67
C LYS A 79 -17.17 5.33 3.33
N GLY A 80 -16.32 6.34 3.36
CA GLY A 80 -15.72 6.97 2.19
C GLY A 80 -15.03 8.28 2.53
N LEU A 81 -14.72 9.03 1.49
CA LEU A 81 -14.10 10.35 1.60
C LEU A 81 -15.04 11.38 2.23
N TYR A 82 -14.48 12.44 2.81
CA TYR A 82 -15.25 13.63 3.15
C TYR A 82 -15.85 14.27 1.88
N ASP A 83 -17.04 14.89 2.00
CA ASP A 83 -17.80 15.43 0.87
C ASP A 83 -17.04 16.46 0.02
N ASN A 84 -16.10 17.19 0.63
CA ASN A 84 -15.31 18.22 -0.04
C ASN A 84 -14.00 17.71 -0.66
N VAL A 85 -13.72 16.42 -0.57
CA VAL A 85 -12.50 15.84 -1.14
C VAL A 85 -12.67 15.56 -2.63
N ARG A 86 -11.82 16.21 -3.41
CA ARG A 86 -11.76 16.07 -4.85
C ARG A 86 -10.55 15.22 -5.24
N LEU A 87 -10.73 14.31 -6.19
CA LEU A 87 -9.71 13.42 -6.72
C LEU A 87 -9.06 14.02 -7.97
N PHE A 88 -7.80 13.66 -8.25
CA PHE A 88 -7.12 14.12 -9.49
C PHE A 88 -7.85 13.67 -10.76
N SER A 89 -8.57 12.55 -10.71
CA SER A 89 -9.35 12.03 -11.82
C SER A 89 -10.45 12.99 -12.27
N GLU A 90 -11.09 13.68 -11.33
CA GLU A 90 -12.14 14.66 -11.65
C GLU A 90 -11.55 15.87 -12.39
N ASP A 91 -10.33 16.31 -12.01
CA ASP A 91 -9.65 17.40 -12.70
C ASP A 91 -9.18 16.98 -14.12
N LEU A 92 -8.65 15.77 -14.26
CA LEU A 92 -8.31 15.22 -15.57
C LEU A 92 -9.54 15.16 -16.48
N LYS A 93 -10.67 14.66 -15.96
CA LYS A 93 -11.94 14.58 -16.71
C LYS A 93 -12.41 15.94 -17.21
N GLU A 94 -12.39 16.95 -16.35
CA GLU A 94 -12.79 18.33 -16.70
C GLU A 94 -11.85 18.97 -17.73
N ASN A 95 -10.61 18.46 -17.86
CA ASN A 95 -9.61 18.92 -18.83
C ASN A 95 -9.48 18.01 -20.04
N GLY A 96 -10.51 17.21 -20.35
CA GLY A 96 -10.65 16.48 -21.61
C GLY A 96 -10.04 15.09 -21.63
N TYR A 97 -9.61 14.54 -20.50
CA TYR A 97 -9.14 13.16 -20.45
C TYR A 97 -10.30 12.16 -20.45
N HIS A 98 -10.13 11.08 -21.19
CA HIS A 98 -10.95 9.88 -21.06
C HIS A 98 -10.40 9.00 -19.93
N LEU A 99 -11.26 8.66 -18.96
CA LEU A 99 -10.82 7.94 -17.77
C LEU A 99 -11.37 6.53 -17.78
N TYR A 100 -10.49 5.54 -17.62
CA TYR A 100 -10.84 4.12 -17.61
C TYR A 100 -10.34 3.46 -16.34
N HIS A 101 -11.18 2.61 -15.75
CA HIS A 101 -10.87 1.89 -14.51
C HIS A 101 -11.13 0.40 -14.68
N SER A 102 -10.13 -0.42 -14.37
CA SER A 102 -10.26 -1.88 -14.29
C SER A 102 -9.76 -2.40 -12.94
N GLY A 103 -10.53 -3.25 -12.29
CA GLY A 103 -10.14 -3.92 -11.04
C GLY A 103 -10.51 -3.19 -9.75
N LYS A 104 -9.61 -3.19 -8.78
CA LYS A 104 -9.85 -2.74 -7.41
C LYS A 104 -9.96 -1.22 -7.27
N TRP A 105 -11.08 -0.73 -6.75
CA TRP A 105 -11.29 0.67 -6.37
C TRP A 105 -10.98 0.92 -4.89
N HIS A 106 -11.82 0.45 -4.03
CA HIS A 106 -11.66 0.34 -2.58
C HIS A 106 -11.34 1.66 -1.84
N ILE A 107 -12.04 2.74 -2.20
CA ILE A 107 -11.90 4.06 -1.55
C ILE A 107 -13.17 4.42 -0.77
N SER A 108 -14.31 3.94 -1.24
CA SER A 108 -15.62 4.23 -0.66
C SER A 108 -16.51 2.99 -0.72
N ALA A 109 -17.33 2.79 0.30
CA ALA A 109 -18.43 1.83 0.30
C ALA A 109 -19.72 2.39 -0.34
N LEU A 110 -19.74 3.69 -0.64
CA LEU A 110 -20.91 4.42 -1.14
C LEU A 110 -20.79 4.83 -2.60
N GLU A 111 -19.57 4.96 -3.09
CA GLU A 111 -19.26 5.47 -4.43
C GLU A 111 -18.29 4.52 -5.16
N GLY A 112 -18.53 4.35 -6.46
CA GLY A 112 -17.63 3.66 -7.37
C GLY A 112 -16.76 4.61 -8.20
N PRO A 113 -15.84 4.07 -9.01
CA PRO A 113 -14.99 4.88 -9.88
C PRO A 113 -15.80 5.72 -10.89
N GLN A 114 -16.98 5.26 -11.30
CA GLN A 114 -17.88 5.99 -12.18
C GLN A 114 -18.39 7.31 -11.59
N ASN A 115 -18.54 7.39 -10.26
CA ASN A 115 -18.93 8.62 -9.56
C ASN A 115 -17.78 9.66 -9.58
N ARG A 116 -16.56 9.23 -9.88
CA ARG A 116 -15.34 10.03 -9.90
C ARG A 116 -14.74 10.18 -11.31
N GLY A 117 -15.58 10.02 -12.34
CA GLY A 117 -15.26 10.32 -13.73
C GLY A 117 -14.80 9.16 -14.60
N PHE A 118 -14.60 7.96 -14.04
CA PHE A 118 -14.11 6.80 -14.78
C PHE A 118 -15.22 6.02 -15.50
N GLU A 119 -14.92 5.50 -16.69
CA GLU A 119 -15.62 4.37 -17.28
C GLU A 119 -15.08 3.09 -16.64
N GLN A 120 -15.95 2.29 -16.05
CA GLN A 120 -15.57 1.03 -15.41
C GLN A 120 -15.58 -0.11 -16.40
N LEU A 121 -14.43 -0.79 -16.59
CA LEU A 121 -14.21 -1.83 -17.59
C LEU A 121 -14.54 -3.22 -17.07
N ASN A 122 -14.07 -3.57 -15.87
CA ASN A 122 -14.30 -4.88 -15.26
C ASN A 122 -15.15 -4.75 -14.00
N ARG A 123 -16.27 -5.50 -13.95
CA ARG A 123 -17.21 -5.50 -12.83
C ARG A 123 -17.21 -6.80 -12.02
N LYS A 124 -16.41 -7.81 -12.42
CA LYS A 124 -16.52 -9.16 -11.85
C LYS A 124 -15.94 -9.32 -10.44
N ASN A 125 -14.99 -8.49 -10.07
CA ASN A 125 -14.28 -8.68 -8.79
C ASN A 125 -14.99 -8.03 -7.59
N GLY A 126 -16.30 -7.82 -7.68
CA GLY A 126 -17.13 -7.43 -6.56
C GLY A 126 -16.74 -6.11 -5.87
N GLN A 127 -15.80 -5.34 -6.39
CA GLN A 127 -15.22 -4.13 -5.78
C GLN A 127 -15.66 -2.86 -6.53
N THR A 128 -16.80 -2.93 -7.13
CA THR A 128 -17.39 -1.88 -7.94
C THR A 128 -18.28 -1.04 -7.06
N GLY A 129 -17.85 -0.08 -6.36
CA GLY A 129 -18.66 1.02 -5.77
C GLY A 129 -20.17 0.90 -5.52
N GLU A 130 -20.79 -0.17 -5.91
CA GLU A 130 -22.10 -0.52 -5.38
C GLU A 130 -21.91 -1.03 -3.94
N PRO A 131 -22.79 -0.65 -3.00
CA PRO A 131 -22.72 -1.16 -1.64
C PRO A 131 -22.83 -2.67 -1.70
N GLN A 132 -21.65 -3.33 -1.69
CA GLN A 132 -21.61 -4.77 -1.65
C GLN A 132 -22.06 -5.22 -0.28
N LYS A 133 -23.06 -6.07 -0.27
CA LYS A 133 -23.20 -7.04 0.81
C LYS A 133 -21.92 -7.88 0.75
N GLN A 134 -20.95 -7.52 1.55
CA GLN A 134 -19.72 -8.32 1.67
C GLN A 134 -20.10 -9.68 2.23
N GLU A 135 -20.12 -10.67 1.36
CA GLU A 135 -20.43 -12.04 1.79
C GLU A 135 -19.36 -12.63 2.71
N TRP A 136 -18.14 -12.06 2.69
CA TRP A 136 -17.00 -12.57 3.46
C TRP A 136 -16.75 -11.86 4.80
N VAL A 137 -17.30 -10.66 5.01
CA VAL A 137 -17.33 -10.01 6.33
C VAL A 137 -18.75 -10.10 6.87
N PRO A 138 -19.01 -11.00 7.82
CA PRO A 138 -20.35 -11.17 8.35
C PRO A 138 -20.81 -9.92 9.08
N ASP A 139 -22.06 -9.53 8.92
CA ASP A 139 -22.68 -8.64 9.89
C ASP A 139 -22.74 -9.38 11.23
N MET A 140 -21.84 -9.03 12.14
CA MET A 140 -21.76 -9.69 13.44
C MET A 140 -23.02 -9.54 14.31
N ARG A 141 -23.97 -8.70 13.86
CA ARG A 141 -25.32 -8.59 14.45
C ARG A 141 -26.24 -9.68 13.95
N ASP A 142 -25.95 -10.31 12.81
CA ASP A 142 -26.72 -11.43 12.26
C ASP A 142 -25.96 -12.75 12.50
N TRP A 143 -26.21 -13.35 13.66
CA TRP A 143 -25.58 -14.64 14.04
C TRP A 143 -26.00 -15.80 13.13
N SER A 144 -27.02 -15.66 12.28
CA SER A 144 -27.43 -16.70 11.31
C SER A 144 -26.33 -16.99 10.28
N TRP A 145 -25.36 -16.08 10.12
CA TRP A 145 -24.19 -16.30 9.28
C TRP A 145 -23.39 -17.52 9.75
N PHE A 146 -23.29 -17.76 11.06
CA PHE A 146 -22.59 -18.91 11.64
C PHE A 146 -23.28 -20.25 11.33
N GLU A 147 -24.58 -20.24 11.06
CA GLU A 147 -25.36 -21.45 10.73
C GLU A 147 -25.13 -21.94 9.30
N LYS A 148 -24.57 -21.12 8.43
CA LYS A 148 -24.47 -21.37 6.99
C LYS A 148 -23.10 -21.84 6.51
N LYS A 149 -22.11 -21.92 7.39
CA LYS A 149 -20.72 -22.27 7.03
C LYS A 149 -20.19 -23.42 7.87
N ASP A 150 -19.34 -24.23 7.23
CA ASP A 150 -18.54 -25.22 7.97
C ASP A 150 -17.42 -24.52 8.72
N TYR A 151 -17.37 -24.74 10.01
CA TYR A 151 -16.35 -24.20 10.92
C TYR A 151 -15.43 -25.29 11.40
N LEU A 152 -14.17 -24.95 11.62
CA LEU A 152 -13.21 -25.84 12.25
C LEU A 152 -13.68 -26.19 13.68
N LYS A 153 -13.76 -27.48 13.95
CA LYS A 153 -14.18 -28.04 15.24
C LYS A 153 -12.97 -28.20 16.17
N GLU A 154 -13.23 -28.28 17.45
CA GLU A 154 -12.20 -28.65 18.42
C GLU A 154 -11.55 -29.99 18.04
N GLY A 155 -10.20 -30.00 18.05
CA GLY A 155 -9.42 -31.17 17.61
C GLY A 155 -9.17 -31.24 16.10
N ALA A 156 -9.55 -30.22 15.31
CA ALA A 156 -9.19 -30.15 13.89
C ALA A 156 -7.66 -30.23 13.71
N LEU A 157 -7.22 -31.09 12.79
CA LEU A 157 -5.80 -31.21 12.45
C LEU A 157 -5.42 -30.10 11.48
N ARG A 158 -4.25 -29.51 11.69
CA ARG A 158 -3.70 -28.48 10.82
C ARG A 158 -3.14 -29.11 9.53
N GLY A 159 -3.57 -28.60 8.38
CA GLY A 159 -2.99 -28.91 7.08
C GLY A 159 -1.74 -28.08 6.77
N ASP A 160 -1.11 -28.37 5.63
CA ASP A 160 0.05 -27.61 5.13
C ASP A 160 -0.36 -26.14 4.82
N GLY A 161 0.40 -25.19 5.35
CA GLY A 161 0.13 -23.75 5.20
C GLY A 161 -1.13 -23.24 5.92
N GLU A 162 -1.81 -24.07 6.71
CA GLU A 162 -3.07 -23.73 7.35
C GLU A 162 -2.86 -22.98 8.67
N ILE A 163 -3.66 -21.95 8.93
CA ILE A 163 -3.78 -21.27 10.22
C ILE A 163 -5.08 -21.72 10.87
N VAL A 164 -5.00 -22.64 11.82
CA VAL A 164 -6.18 -23.19 12.52
C VAL A 164 -6.73 -22.20 13.52
N ARG A 165 -8.03 -21.92 13.42
CA ARG A 165 -8.81 -21.12 14.35
C ARG A 165 -10.14 -21.82 14.58
N ILE A 166 -10.32 -22.39 15.78
CA ILE A 166 -11.55 -23.12 16.12
C ILE A 166 -12.75 -22.16 16.08
N GLY A 167 -13.81 -22.57 15.43
CA GLY A 167 -14.99 -21.75 15.21
C GLY A 167 -14.89 -20.76 14.04
N PHE A 168 -13.81 -20.84 13.25
CA PHE A 168 -13.64 -20.06 12.01
C PHE A 168 -13.56 -21.01 10.81
N PRO A 169 -13.85 -20.52 9.58
CA PRO A 169 -13.58 -21.26 8.36
C PRO A 169 -12.09 -21.58 8.21
N GLU A 170 -11.78 -22.62 7.44
CA GLU A 170 -10.42 -22.95 7.05
C GLU A 170 -9.76 -21.73 6.36
N TYR A 171 -8.49 -21.48 6.69
CA TYR A 171 -7.69 -20.46 6.05
C TYR A 171 -6.28 -20.99 5.82
N ARG A 172 -5.83 -20.94 4.57
CA ARG A 172 -4.46 -21.29 4.17
C ARG A 172 -3.71 -20.04 3.76
N GLN A 173 -2.48 -19.92 4.22
CA GLN A 173 -1.64 -18.76 3.92
C GLN A 173 -1.14 -18.76 2.47
N TYR A 174 -0.98 -19.93 1.86
CA TYR A 174 -0.50 -20.09 0.50
C TYR A 174 -1.21 -21.25 -0.23
N GLY A 175 -1.08 -21.25 -1.55
CA GLY A 175 -1.69 -22.29 -2.40
C GLY A 175 -1.49 -21.99 -3.88
N GLU A 176 -2.16 -22.75 -4.73
CA GLU A 176 -2.02 -22.68 -6.18
C GLU A 176 -3.38 -22.50 -6.86
N THR A 177 -3.42 -21.63 -7.88
CA THR A 177 -4.54 -21.45 -8.80
C THR A 177 -4.07 -20.74 -10.06
N GLU A 178 -4.75 -20.95 -11.19
CA GLU A 178 -4.34 -20.35 -12.47
C GLU A 178 -4.59 -18.83 -12.55
N ASN A 179 -5.71 -18.34 -12.03
CA ASN A 179 -6.08 -16.93 -12.09
C ASN A 179 -6.47 -16.42 -10.68
N PRO A 180 -5.47 -16.16 -9.81
CA PRO A 180 -5.72 -15.68 -8.47
C PRO A 180 -6.48 -14.36 -8.51
N PHE A 181 -7.50 -14.23 -7.66
CA PHE A 181 -8.37 -13.07 -7.55
C PHE A 181 -9.06 -12.60 -8.84
N GLY A 182 -8.84 -13.29 -9.98
CA GLY A 182 -9.35 -12.86 -11.28
C GLY A 182 -8.58 -11.70 -11.91
N ASP A 183 -7.31 -11.51 -11.55
CA ASP A 183 -6.49 -10.39 -12.02
C ASP A 183 -6.19 -10.46 -13.53
N GLU A 184 -6.16 -11.66 -14.14
CA GLU A 184 -6.12 -11.80 -15.60
C GLU A 184 -7.35 -11.16 -16.28
N ASP A 185 -8.54 -11.26 -15.68
CA ASP A 185 -9.76 -10.65 -16.22
C ASP A 185 -9.69 -9.12 -16.14
N VAL A 186 -9.07 -8.59 -15.07
CA VAL A 186 -8.81 -7.14 -14.89
C VAL A 186 -7.91 -6.63 -16.00
N VAL A 187 -6.80 -7.31 -16.23
CA VAL A 187 -5.79 -6.95 -17.24
C VAL A 187 -6.35 -7.13 -18.65
N ARG A 188 -7.08 -8.21 -18.93
CA ARG A 188 -7.72 -8.44 -20.23
C ARG A 188 -8.69 -7.31 -20.59
N ALA A 189 -9.55 -6.87 -19.65
CA ALA A 189 -10.48 -5.78 -19.90
C ALA A 189 -9.77 -4.45 -20.23
N ALA A 190 -8.66 -4.17 -19.54
CA ALA A 190 -7.83 -3.00 -19.84
C ALA A 190 -7.19 -3.09 -21.24
N ARG A 191 -6.63 -4.25 -21.62
CA ARG A 191 -6.04 -4.48 -22.94
C ARG A 191 -7.06 -4.36 -24.07
N GLU A 192 -8.26 -4.94 -23.90
CA GLU A 192 -9.35 -4.79 -24.85
C GLU A 192 -9.69 -3.32 -25.09
N LYS A 193 -9.78 -2.52 -24.01
CA LYS A 193 -10.01 -1.09 -24.12
C LYS A 193 -8.84 -0.36 -24.83
N ILE A 194 -7.58 -0.68 -24.52
CA ILE A 194 -6.42 -0.07 -25.19
C ILE A 194 -6.47 -0.28 -26.71
N ARG A 195 -6.95 -1.43 -27.20
CA ARG A 195 -7.11 -1.70 -28.64
C ARG A 195 -8.11 -0.77 -29.32
N GLU A 196 -9.10 -0.29 -28.59
CA GLU A 196 -10.18 0.56 -29.09
C GLU A 196 -9.89 2.08 -28.95
N LEU A 197 -8.86 2.46 -28.17
CA LEU A 197 -8.58 3.86 -27.88
C LEU A 197 -8.24 4.64 -29.15
N PRO A 198 -8.79 5.86 -29.31
CA PRO A 198 -8.39 6.76 -30.38
C PRO A 198 -6.95 7.25 -30.15
N GLU A 199 -6.22 7.50 -31.26
CA GLU A 199 -4.81 7.89 -31.16
C GLU A 199 -4.62 9.33 -30.68
N ASP A 200 -5.60 10.22 -30.94
CA ASP A 200 -5.47 11.67 -30.74
C ASP A 200 -6.07 12.19 -29.42
N GLU A 201 -6.78 11.38 -28.67
CA GLU A 201 -7.43 11.78 -27.43
C GLU A 201 -6.61 11.33 -26.21
N PRO A 202 -6.40 12.21 -25.19
CA PRO A 202 -5.65 11.82 -24.01
C PRO A 202 -6.50 10.92 -23.11
N PHE A 203 -5.88 9.90 -22.54
CA PHE A 203 -6.54 9.01 -21.59
C PHE A 203 -5.74 8.86 -20.29
N CYS A 204 -6.45 8.52 -19.22
CA CYS A 204 -5.89 8.00 -17.98
C CYS A 204 -6.55 6.66 -17.67
N MET A 205 -5.79 5.60 -17.67
CA MET A 205 -6.24 4.24 -17.37
C MET A 205 -5.65 3.78 -16.04
N TYR A 206 -6.52 3.41 -15.13
CA TYR A 206 -6.15 2.78 -13.87
C TYR A 206 -6.46 1.27 -13.92
N VAL A 207 -5.44 0.47 -13.63
CA VAL A 207 -5.53 -0.99 -13.53
C VAL A 207 -5.11 -1.36 -12.12
N GLY A 208 -6.06 -1.81 -11.30
CA GLY A 208 -5.83 -2.19 -9.91
C GLY A 208 -5.99 -3.69 -9.72
N THR A 209 -4.88 -4.42 -9.59
CA THR A 209 -4.91 -5.86 -9.28
C THR A 209 -5.04 -6.11 -7.78
N LEU A 210 -5.29 -7.36 -7.40
CA LEU A 210 -5.33 -7.79 -6.01
C LEU A 210 -4.04 -8.51 -5.58
N GLY A 211 -3.30 -9.07 -6.52
CA GLY A 211 -1.98 -9.64 -6.20
C GLY A 211 -0.95 -8.56 -5.82
N PRO A 212 0.02 -8.94 -4.97
CA PRO A 212 0.24 -10.19 -4.24
C PRO A 212 -0.42 -10.29 -2.84
N HIS A 213 -1.63 -9.74 -2.64
CA HIS A 213 -2.39 -9.81 -1.37
C HIS A 213 -2.57 -11.25 -0.87
N ASP A 214 -2.55 -11.45 0.44
CA ASP A 214 -2.85 -12.74 1.08
C ASP A 214 -4.32 -13.19 0.81
N PRO A 215 -4.59 -14.51 0.76
CA PRO A 215 -3.63 -15.61 0.80
C PRO A 215 -2.79 -15.68 -0.48
N TYR A 216 -1.51 -16.06 -0.33
CA TYR A 216 -0.55 -16.08 -1.46
C TYR A 216 -0.81 -17.28 -2.36
N ILE A 217 -1.80 -17.18 -3.21
CA ILE A 217 -2.22 -18.22 -4.14
C ILE A 217 -1.77 -17.81 -5.54
N VAL A 218 -0.94 -18.62 -6.19
CA VAL A 218 -0.25 -18.27 -7.43
C VAL A 218 -0.25 -19.43 -8.42
N PRO A 219 -0.18 -19.19 -9.75
CA PRO A 219 0.01 -20.29 -10.68
C PRO A 219 1.36 -21.01 -10.49
N GLU A 220 1.35 -22.33 -10.46
CA GLU A 220 2.50 -23.21 -10.16
C GLU A 220 3.78 -22.82 -10.93
N LYS A 221 3.65 -22.47 -12.22
CA LYS A 221 4.78 -22.11 -13.09
C LYS A 221 5.65 -20.95 -12.55
N TYR A 222 5.11 -20.06 -11.68
CA TYR A 222 5.89 -18.98 -11.09
C TYR A 222 6.68 -19.43 -9.85
N LEU A 223 6.28 -20.52 -9.19
CA LEU A 223 7.04 -21.11 -8.08
C LEU A 223 8.37 -21.68 -8.55
N GLU A 224 8.43 -22.19 -9.78
CA GLU A 224 9.67 -22.70 -10.39
C GLU A 224 10.77 -21.63 -10.49
N LEU A 225 10.41 -20.35 -10.48
CA LEU A 225 11.37 -19.25 -10.48
C LEU A 225 12.14 -19.15 -9.16
N TYR A 226 11.65 -19.73 -8.07
CA TYR A 226 12.15 -19.57 -6.72
C TYR A 226 12.34 -20.92 -6.03
N PRO A 227 13.46 -21.63 -6.24
CA PRO A 227 13.74 -22.90 -5.54
C PRO A 227 13.64 -22.70 -4.02
N LEU A 228 12.92 -23.59 -3.33
CA LEU A 228 12.63 -23.42 -1.90
C LEU A 228 13.89 -23.41 -1.04
N GLU A 229 14.93 -24.15 -1.47
CA GLU A 229 16.23 -24.20 -0.82
C GLU A 229 16.99 -22.87 -0.87
N GLU A 230 16.69 -22.00 -1.83
CA GLU A 230 17.29 -20.66 -1.97
C GLU A 230 16.51 -19.58 -1.20
N ILE A 231 15.33 -19.92 -0.66
CA ILE A 231 14.53 -18.96 0.10
C ILE A 231 15.13 -18.76 1.50
N GLU A 232 15.51 -17.52 1.77
CA GLU A 232 15.98 -17.08 3.09
C GLU A 232 14.93 -16.19 3.75
N LEU A 233 14.65 -16.48 5.02
CA LEU A 233 13.76 -15.62 5.83
C LEU A 233 14.52 -14.36 6.23
N PRO A 234 13.84 -13.21 6.40
CA PRO A 234 14.46 -11.96 6.83
C PRO A 234 15.24 -12.11 8.14
N GLU A 235 16.28 -11.30 8.35
CA GLU A 235 17.05 -11.29 9.60
C GLU A 235 16.19 -11.01 10.82
N SER A 236 15.17 -10.15 10.68
CA SER A 236 14.19 -9.82 11.72
C SER A 236 13.18 -10.93 12.00
N PHE A 237 13.19 -12.06 11.25
CA PHE A 237 12.21 -13.15 11.43
C PHE A 237 12.17 -13.71 12.85
N GLU A 238 13.31 -13.80 13.52
CA GLU A 238 13.41 -14.35 14.89
C GLU A 238 13.17 -13.30 15.99
N ASP A 239 12.81 -12.06 15.64
CA ASP A 239 12.42 -11.05 16.63
C ASP A 239 11.27 -11.55 17.49
N ASP A 240 11.43 -11.54 18.82
CA ASP A 240 10.44 -12.03 19.76
C ASP A 240 9.37 -10.98 20.12
N LEU A 241 9.56 -9.75 19.68
CA LEU A 241 8.69 -8.58 19.90
C LEU A 241 8.44 -8.29 21.41
N MET A 242 9.37 -8.65 22.28
CA MET A 242 9.19 -8.48 23.74
C MET A 242 9.32 -7.03 24.20
N ASP A 243 10.06 -6.21 23.46
CA ASP A 243 10.27 -4.77 23.68
C ASP A 243 9.32 -3.89 22.85
N LYS A 244 8.27 -4.47 22.27
CA LYS A 244 7.30 -3.82 21.38
C LYS A 244 5.88 -3.96 21.91
N PRO A 245 4.90 -3.17 21.42
CA PRO A 245 3.51 -3.25 21.84
C PRO A 245 2.96 -4.69 21.88
N ASN A 246 2.24 -5.03 22.91
CA ASN A 246 1.74 -6.40 23.13
C ASN A 246 0.88 -6.91 21.97
N LEU A 247 0.23 -6.04 21.24
CA LEU A 247 -0.56 -6.38 20.06
C LEU A 247 0.29 -7.04 18.98
N TYR A 248 1.53 -6.58 18.77
CA TYR A 248 2.45 -7.14 17.76
C TYR A 248 2.74 -8.61 18.03
N ARG A 249 3.09 -8.93 19.25
CA ARG A 249 3.32 -10.32 19.70
C ARG A 249 2.07 -11.19 19.60
N ARG A 250 0.87 -10.65 19.89
CA ARG A 250 -0.39 -11.37 19.70
C ARG A 250 -0.63 -11.68 18.22
N THR A 251 -0.30 -10.78 17.33
CA THR A 251 -0.40 -11.00 15.88
C THR A 251 0.59 -12.06 15.42
N GLN A 252 1.87 -11.95 15.83
CA GLN A 252 2.92 -12.92 15.50
C GLN A 252 2.54 -14.35 15.96
N LYS A 253 1.96 -14.49 17.15
CA LYS A 253 1.55 -15.80 17.71
C LYS A 253 0.65 -16.59 16.74
N ARG A 254 -0.15 -15.92 15.94
CA ARG A 254 -1.03 -16.54 14.95
C ARG A 254 -0.21 -17.27 13.88
N PHE A 255 0.87 -16.64 13.39
CA PHE A 255 1.71 -17.17 12.32
C PHE A 255 2.75 -18.17 12.82
N ARG A 256 3.04 -18.22 14.12
CA ARG A 256 3.90 -19.25 14.74
C ARG A 256 3.33 -20.67 14.69
N GLN A 257 2.12 -20.85 14.19
CA GLN A 257 1.59 -22.18 13.86
C GLN A 257 2.30 -22.79 12.63
N LEU A 258 2.79 -21.97 11.73
CA LEU A 258 3.52 -22.41 10.54
C LEU A 258 4.94 -22.84 10.95
N THR A 259 5.36 -24.01 10.46
CA THR A 259 6.75 -24.46 10.58
C THR A 259 7.70 -23.53 9.81
N ARG A 260 9.00 -23.59 10.10
CA ARG A 260 10.00 -22.78 9.38
C ARG A 260 9.98 -23.05 7.86
N GLU A 261 9.74 -24.29 7.47
CA GLU A 261 9.61 -24.64 6.05
C GLU A 261 8.35 -24.03 5.42
N GLU A 262 7.21 -24.09 6.10
CA GLU A 262 5.98 -23.43 5.64
C GLU A 262 6.13 -21.90 5.57
N GLN A 263 6.88 -21.28 6.50
CA GLN A 263 7.21 -19.84 6.42
C GLN A 263 8.01 -19.54 5.15
N LYS A 264 8.99 -20.40 4.79
CA LYS A 264 9.73 -20.27 3.53
C LYS A 264 8.83 -20.46 2.31
N ARG A 265 7.89 -21.40 2.35
CA ARG A 265 6.88 -21.60 1.28
C ARG A 265 5.98 -20.38 1.13
N CYS A 266 5.54 -19.78 2.23
CA CYS A 266 4.79 -18.52 2.17
C CYS A 266 5.58 -17.43 1.44
N LEU A 267 6.86 -17.26 1.77
CA LEU A 267 7.71 -16.26 1.12
C LEU A 267 7.97 -16.58 -0.35
N GLN A 268 8.19 -17.86 -0.68
CA GLN A 268 8.28 -18.33 -2.07
C GLN A 268 7.04 -17.95 -2.87
N HIS A 269 5.85 -18.22 -2.34
CA HIS A 269 4.59 -17.88 -2.99
C HIS A 269 4.39 -16.38 -3.14
N TYR A 270 4.78 -15.59 -2.14
CA TYR A 270 4.73 -14.15 -2.22
C TYR A 270 5.63 -13.58 -3.33
N LEU A 271 6.89 -14.06 -3.43
CA LEU A 271 7.81 -13.70 -4.51
C LEU A 271 7.30 -14.12 -5.89
N ALA A 272 6.78 -15.35 -5.98
CA ALA A 272 6.19 -15.87 -7.20
C ALA A 272 4.95 -15.05 -7.61
N PHE A 273 4.17 -14.59 -6.66
CA PHE A 273 3.02 -13.73 -6.91
C PHE A 273 3.45 -12.34 -7.43
N CYS A 274 4.53 -11.75 -6.91
CA CYS A 274 5.10 -10.53 -7.49
C CYS A 274 5.50 -10.73 -8.96
N SER A 275 6.10 -11.90 -9.30
CA SER A 275 6.45 -12.22 -10.69
C SER A 275 5.22 -12.44 -11.57
N TYR A 276 4.14 -12.99 -11.04
CA TYR A 276 2.87 -13.11 -11.75
C TYR A 276 2.27 -11.74 -12.08
N GLU A 277 2.26 -10.82 -11.11
CA GLU A 277 1.80 -9.45 -11.33
C GLU A 277 2.66 -8.69 -12.36
N ASP A 278 3.98 -8.92 -12.34
CA ASP A 278 4.88 -8.40 -13.37
C ASP A 278 4.55 -8.94 -14.76
N ALA A 279 4.19 -10.21 -14.89
CA ALA A 279 3.80 -10.78 -16.17
C ALA A 279 2.48 -10.17 -16.69
N LEU A 280 1.50 -9.94 -15.82
CA LEU A 280 0.26 -9.25 -16.15
C LEU A 280 0.51 -7.80 -16.57
N PHE A 281 1.40 -7.10 -15.87
CA PHE A 281 1.83 -5.76 -16.26
C PHE A 281 2.50 -5.77 -17.65
N GLY A 282 3.35 -6.76 -17.93
CA GLY A 282 3.99 -6.96 -19.22
C GLY A 282 3.01 -7.07 -20.39
N GLU A 283 1.85 -7.71 -20.17
CA GLU A 283 0.80 -7.80 -21.17
C GLU A 283 0.20 -6.43 -21.53
N ILE A 284 0.05 -5.54 -20.53
CA ILE A 284 -0.41 -4.16 -20.77
C ILE A 284 0.65 -3.36 -21.53
N LEU A 285 1.92 -3.46 -21.13
CA LEU A 285 3.02 -2.77 -21.82
C LEU A 285 3.09 -3.17 -23.29
N LYS A 286 2.97 -4.47 -23.56
CA LYS A 286 2.95 -4.99 -24.93
C LYS A 286 1.79 -4.42 -25.73
N GLU A 287 0.60 -4.31 -25.18
CA GLU A 287 -0.56 -3.76 -25.86
C GLU A 287 -0.37 -2.27 -26.23
N LEU A 288 0.21 -1.48 -25.32
CA LEU A 288 0.56 -0.07 -25.59
C LEU A 288 1.63 0.04 -26.68
N GLU A 289 2.61 -0.86 -26.70
CA GLU A 289 3.67 -0.92 -27.72
C GLU A 289 3.11 -1.28 -29.09
N ASP A 290 2.30 -2.33 -29.19
CA ASP A 290 1.64 -2.79 -30.42
C ASP A 290 0.75 -1.67 -31.02
N ARG A 291 0.13 -0.83 -30.17
CA ARG A 291 -0.66 0.35 -30.55
C ARG A 291 0.19 1.61 -30.77
N LYS A 292 1.52 1.58 -30.59
CA LYS A 292 2.43 2.72 -30.69
C LYS A 292 2.04 3.89 -29.75
N LEU A 293 1.45 3.56 -28.61
CA LEU A 293 1.02 4.53 -27.59
C LEU A 293 2.07 4.76 -26.50
N LEU A 294 3.07 3.87 -26.38
CA LEU A 294 4.01 3.84 -25.25
C LEU A 294 4.83 5.14 -25.14
N ASP A 295 5.30 5.71 -26.26
CA ASP A 295 6.11 6.93 -26.26
C ASP A 295 5.36 8.17 -25.75
N ARG A 296 4.03 8.15 -25.78
CA ARG A 296 3.16 9.24 -25.27
C ARG A 296 2.40 8.88 -24.00
N THR A 297 2.64 7.70 -23.44
CA THR A 297 1.98 7.23 -22.24
C THR A 297 2.98 7.18 -21.07
N ILE A 298 2.76 7.99 -20.06
CA ILE A 298 3.50 7.88 -18.81
C ILE A 298 2.95 6.68 -18.07
N VAL A 299 3.82 5.69 -17.84
CA VAL A 299 3.48 4.44 -17.19
C VAL A 299 3.94 4.48 -15.75
N ILE A 300 3.05 4.22 -14.83
CA ILE A 300 3.28 4.19 -13.39
C ILE A 300 2.97 2.77 -12.90
N TYR A 301 3.97 2.11 -12.32
CA TYR A 301 3.80 0.88 -11.56
C TYR A 301 4.01 1.19 -10.08
N LEU A 302 3.05 0.86 -9.22
CA LEU A 302 3.17 1.08 -7.78
C LEU A 302 2.28 0.11 -7.00
N SER A 303 2.52 0.03 -5.68
CA SER A 303 1.62 -0.66 -4.75
C SER A 303 0.92 0.31 -3.83
N ASP A 304 -0.22 -0.10 -3.28
CA ASP A 304 -0.94 0.70 -2.29
C ASP A 304 -0.31 0.64 -0.88
N HIS A 305 0.19 -0.51 -0.45
CA HIS A 305 0.98 -0.71 0.77
C HIS A 305 1.86 -1.95 0.63
N GLY A 306 2.70 -2.21 1.64
CA GLY A 306 3.53 -3.40 1.68
C GLY A 306 2.93 -4.57 2.44
N ASP A 307 3.78 -5.54 2.76
CA ASP A 307 3.50 -6.77 3.51
C ASP A 307 4.69 -7.07 4.42
N TYR A 308 4.48 -7.56 5.61
CA TYR A 308 5.60 -7.97 6.47
C TYR A 308 6.41 -9.11 5.85
N ALA A 309 5.79 -10.01 5.08
CA ALA A 309 6.42 -11.11 4.34
C ALA A 309 7.54 -11.79 5.14
N ALA A 310 7.17 -12.33 6.30
CA ALA A 310 8.00 -12.98 7.30
C ALA A 310 8.86 -12.05 8.20
N ALA A 311 9.03 -10.76 7.91
CA ALA A 311 9.73 -9.86 8.81
C ALA A 311 9.06 -9.88 10.20
N HIS A 312 9.86 -9.93 11.26
CA HIS A 312 9.41 -10.06 12.65
C HIS A 312 8.48 -11.27 12.92
N GLY A 313 8.55 -12.30 12.07
CA GLY A 313 7.63 -13.45 12.13
C GLY A 313 6.16 -13.07 11.86
N LEU A 314 5.94 -11.96 11.15
CA LEU A 314 4.64 -11.43 10.76
C LEU A 314 4.36 -11.63 9.27
N TRP A 315 3.09 -11.58 8.91
CA TRP A 315 2.56 -11.66 7.56
C TRP A 315 1.44 -10.64 7.39
N THR A 316 1.14 -10.31 6.14
CA THR A 316 0.11 -9.35 5.80
C THR A 316 0.49 -7.91 6.22
N LYS A 317 -0.42 -7.14 6.75
CA LYS A 317 -0.26 -5.76 7.22
C LYS A 317 -1.01 -5.55 8.52
N GLY A 318 -0.88 -4.37 9.10
CA GLY A 318 -1.63 -4.03 10.30
C GLY A 318 -0.99 -2.88 11.10
N LEU A 319 -1.26 -2.88 12.42
CA LEU A 319 -0.71 -1.88 13.33
C LEU A 319 0.81 -1.96 13.54
N PRO A 320 1.49 -3.15 13.51
CA PRO A 320 2.95 -3.14 13.62
C PRO A 320 3.57 -2.17 12.59
N CYS A 321 4.26 -1.13 13.07
CA CYS A 321 4.70 -0.01 12.23
C CYS A 321 6.11 -0.25 11.67
N PHE A 322 6.34 -1.44 11.08
CA PHE A 322 7.61 -1.78 10.47
C PHE A 322 7.70 -1.32 9.02
N GLU A 323 8.93 -1.13 8.56
CA GLU A 323 9.28 -0.67 7.21
C GLU A 323 8.50 -1.43 6.12
N GLU A 324 8.39 -2.74 6.25
CA GLU A 324 7.85 -3.64 5.25
C GLU A 324 6.38 -3.39 4.90
N ALA A 325 5.58 -2.92 5.86
CA ALA A 325 4.17 -2.62 5.62
C ALA A 325 3.95 -1.25 4.96
N TYR A 326 4.90 -0.32 5.12
CA TYR A 326 4.77 1.06 4.64
C TYR A 326 5.57 1.36 3.38
N HIS A 327 6.71 0.69 3.18
CA HIS A 327 7.56 0.83 2.01
C HIS A 327 6.94 0.12 0.81
N ILE A 328 6.69 0.86 -0.28
CA ILE A 328 5.97 0.39 -1.46
C ILE A 328 6.84 0.38 -2.72
N CYS A 329 6.55 -0.54 -3.62
CA CYS A 329 7.10 -0.51 -4.96
C CYS A 329 6.62 0.73 -5.72
N SER A 330 7.52 1.42 -6.43
CA SER A 330 7.18 2.61 -7.21
C SER A 330 8.18 2.87 -8.33
N VAL A 331 7.71 2.76 -9.58
CA VAL A 331 8.48 3.03 -10.80
C VAL A 331 7.63 3.85 -11.77
N VAL A 332 8.20 4.91 -12.37
CA VAL A 332 7.54 5.77 -13.36
C VAL A 332 8.42 5.89 -14.61
N GLY A 333 7.88 5.57 -15.78
CA GLY A 333 8.67 5.58 -17.02
C GLY A 333 7.86 5.89 -18.27
N TYR A 334 8.53 5.86 -19.41
CA TYR A 334 8.01 6.16 -20.75
C TYR A 334 7.41 7.57 -20.88
N GLY A 335 6.56 7.80 -21.86
CA GLY A 335 5.78 9.04 -22.03
C GLY A 335 6.59 10.34 -22.12
N GLY A 336 7.84 10.27 -22.52
CA GLY A 336 8.72 11.45 -22.60
C GLY A 336 9.44 11.78 -21.27
N ILE A 337 9.44 10.89 -20.29
CA ILE A 337 10.26 11.02 -19.07
C ILE A 337 11.74 11.16 -19.46
N GLN A 338 12.41 12.20 -18.93
CA GLN A 338 13.78 12.53 -19.31
C GLN A 338 14.80 11.75 -18.50
N ALA A 339 14.51 11.48 -17.22
CA ALA A 339 15.36 10.73 -16.32
C ALA A 339 15.17 9.22 -16.53
N LYS A 340 15.97 8.64 -17.43
CA LYS A 340 15.91 7.20 -17.73
C LYS A 340 16.96 6.42 -16.93
N GLY A 341 16.58 5.26 -16.41
CA GLY A 341 17.45 4.35 -15.66
C GLY A 341 17.96 4.96 -14.34
N LYS A 342 17.22 5.88 -13.74
CA LYS A 342 17.63 6.54 -12.49
C LYS A 342 16.91 5.97 -11.28
N ALA A 343 17.66 5.80 -10.19
CA ALA A 343 17.15 5.55 -8.86
C ALA A 343 17.15 6.87 -8.05
N VAL A 344 16.06 7.16 -7.35
CA VAL A 344 15.87 8.33 -6.50
C VAL A 344 15.78 7.88 -5.05
N GLU A 345 16.66 8.44 -4.20
CA GLU A 345 16.75 8.14 -2.76
C GLU A 345 15.97 9.15 -1.89
N ALA A 346 15.29 10.10 -2.51
CA ALA A 346 14.43 11.03 -1.78
C ALA A 346 13.18 10.35 -1.23
N PHE A 347 12.71 10.78 -0.07
CA PHE A 347 11.44 10.31 0.47
C PHE A 347 10.26 10.71 -0.40
N VAL A 348 9.49 9.73 -0.83
CA VAL A 348 8.27 9.89 -1.64
C VAL A 348 7.07 9.30 -0.91
N SER A 349 5.95 10.01 -0.96
CA SER A 349 4.67 9.56 -0.41
C SER A 349 3.67 9.28 -1.54
N LEU A 350 2.73 8.35 -1.33
CA LEU A 350 1.58 8.20 -2.23
C LEU A 350 0.80 9.51 -2.45
N ALA A 351 0.85 10.43 -1.50
CA ALA A 351 0.24 11.76 -1.66
C ALA A 351 0.86 12.60 -2.79
N ASP A 352 2.08 12.28 -3.22
CA ASP A 352 2.82 13.04 -4.24
C ASP A 352 2.30 12.79 -5.66
N TYR A 353 1.55 11.71 -5.89
CA TYR A 353 1.11 11.33 -7.24
C TYR A 353 0.00 12.24 -7.78
N ALA A 354 -0.99 12.61 -6.96
CA ALA A 354 -2.08 13.48 -7.41
C ALA A 354 -1.59 14.83 -7.99
N PRO A 355 -0.75 15.62 -7.28
CA PRO A 355 -0.17 16.83 -7.87
C PRO A 355 0.76 16.53 -9.04
N THR A 356 1.43 15.38 -9.10
CA THR A 356 2.28 14.98 -10.22
C THR A 356 1.49 14.78 -11.51
N PHE A 357 0.36 14.06 -11.46
CA PHE A 357 -0.52 13.88 -12.62
C PHE A 357 -1.00 15.21 -13.19
N LEU A 358 -1.43 16.13 -12.33
CA LEU A 358 -1.94 17.42 -12.76
C LEU A 358 -0.85 18.29 -13.38
N GLU A 359 0.35 18.31 -12.79
CA GLU A 359 1.48 19.05 -13.37
C GLU A 359 1.91 18.48 -14.72
N LEU A 360 2.00 17.14 -14.86
CA LEU A 360 2.32 16.47 -16.13
C LEU A 360 1.25 16.73 -17.20
N ALA A 361 -0.01 16.84 -16.81
CA ALA A 361 -1.13 17.18 -17.70
C ALA A 361 -1.19 18.68 -18.03
N GLY A 362 -0.39 19.53 -17.38
CA GLY A 362 -0.46 20.98 -17.51
C GLY A 362 -1.70 21.61 -16.87
N ILE A 363 -2.29 20.95 -15.87
CA ILE A 363 -3.51 21.39 -15.19
C ILE A 363 -3.14 22.07 -13.87
N PHE A 364 -3.51 23.34 -13.75
CA PHE A 364 -3.33 24.09 -12.52
C PHE A 364 -4.61 24.05 -11.67
N VAL A 365 -4.44 23.74 -10.39
CA VAL A 365 -5.53 23.77 -9.38
C VAL A 365 -5.10 24.59 -8.15
N SER A 366 -6.03 25.35 -7.57
CA SER A 366 -5.76 26.22 -6.43
C SER A 366 -5.83 25.48 -5.07
N ARG A 367 -6.36 24.24 -5.04
CA ARG A 367 -6.43 23.49 -3.79
C ARG A 367 -5.05 23.03 -3.33
N ARG A 368 -4.89 22.87 -2.03
CA ARG A 368 -3.65 22.34 -1.45
C ARG A 368 -3.62 20.83 -1.48
N PHE A 369 -2.44 20.29 -1.71
CA PHE A 369 -2.09 18.87 -1.53
C PHE A 369 -1.20 18.72 -0.29
N ALA A 370 -1.26 17.57 0.36
CA ALA A 370 -0.26 17.17 1.35
C ALA A 370 1.04 16.73 0.66
N GLY A 371 0.90 16.15 -0.53
CA GLY A 371 2.01 15.74 -1.38
C GLY A 371 2.65 16.88 -2.18
N ARG A 372 3.80 16.57 -2.79
CA ARG A 372 4.56 17.45 -3.68
C ARG A 372 4.78 16.76 -5.01
N SER A 373 4.72 17.50 -6.11
CA SER A 373 4.93 16.93 -7.45
C SER A 373 6.30 16.28 -7.62
N LEU A 374 6.33 15.08 -8.19
CA LEU A 374 7.53 14.32 -8.53
C LEU A 374 8.16 14.75 -9.86
N VAL A 375 7.55 15.66 -10.59
CA VAL A 375 8.00 16.11 -11.92
C VAL A 375 9.47 16.52 -11.96
N PRO A 376 10.05 17.22 -10.96
CA PRO A 376 11.49 17.52 -10.98
C PRO A 376 12.36 16.25 -11.09
N PHE A 377 12.06 15.20 -10.32
CA PHE A 377 12.81 13.94 -10.40
C PHE A 377 12.64 13.27 -11.77
N LEU A 378 11.44 13.31 -12.34
CA LEU A 378 11.16 12.77 -13.68
C LEU A 378 11.88 13.51 -14.81
N LYS A 379 12.27 14.77 -14.56
CA LYS A 379 13.15 15.57 -15.42
C LYS A 379 14.65 15.32 -15.12
N GLY A 380 15.00 14.59 -14.10
CA GLY A 380 16.36 14.32 -13.67
C GLY A 380 16.95 15.39 -12.74
N GLU A 381 16.12 16.26 -12.19
CA GLU A 381 16.48 17.30 -11.24
C GLU A 381 16.45 16.77 -9.81
N ASN A 382 17.23 17.40 -8.92
CA ASN A 382 17.15 17.19 -7.48
C ASN A 382 16.62 18.49 -6.84
N PRO A 383 15.33 18.57 -6.52
CA PRO A 383 14.74 19.80 -6.05
C PRO A 383 15.29 20.19 -4.66
N GLU A 384 15.74 21.45 -4.52
CA GLU A 384 16.14 22.01 -3.24
C GLU A 384 14.96 22.04 -2.26
N GLY A 385 15.22 21.79 -0.96
CA GLY A 385 14.19 21.80 0.06
C GLY A 385 13.17 20.68 -0.04
N TRP A 386 13.51 19.59 -0.73
CA TRP A 386 12.70 18.37 -0.67
C TRP A 386 12.66 17.84 0.77
N ARG A 387 11.61 17.11 1.12
CA ARG A 387 11.44 16.58 2.48
C ARG A 387 12.58 15.62 2.87
N THR A 388 12.99 15.71 4.12
CA THR A 388 13.99 14.82 4.75
C THR A 388 13.35 13.86 5.74
N GLU A 389 12.03 13.89 5.87
CA GLU A 389 11.26 13.04 6.79
C GLU A 389 9.88 12.74 6.23
N LEU A 390 9.30 11.63 6.67
CA LEU A 390 7.92 11.24 6.36
C LEU A 390 7.12 10.99 7.63
N PHE A 391 5.81 11.11 7.48
CA PHE A 391 4.82 10.89 8.53
C PHE A 391 3.81 9.85 8.09
N THR A 392 3.36 9.03 9.05
CA THR A 392 2.29 8.04 8.83
C THR A 392 1.16 8.22 9.82
N GLN A 393 -0.04 7.84 9.39
CA GLN A 393 -1.26 7.92 10.18
C GLN A 393 -2.03 6.61 10.06
N SER A 394 -2.20 5.90 11.16
CA SER A 394 -3.06 4.72 11.21
C SER A 394 -3.96 4.78 12.44
N ASN A 395 -5.20 4.38 12.28
CA ASN A 395 -6.13 4.13 13.39
C ASN A 395 -6.46 2.63 13.50
N GLY A 396 -5.64 1.78 12.86
CA GLY A 396 -5.89 0.36 12.75
C GLY A 396 -6.96 0.02 11.71
N ASN A 397 -7.28 -1.24 11.56
CA ASN A 397 -8.30 -1.74 10.65
C ASN A 397 -9.40 -2.49 11.41
N GLU A 398 -9.25 -3.80 11.62
CA GLU A 398 -10.17 -4.60 12.45
C GLU A 398 -9.96 -4.38 13.95
N LEU A 399 -8.74 -4.00 14.34
CA LEU A 399 -8.40 -3.57 15.70
C LEU A 399 -8.04 -2.09 15.65
N TYR A 400 -8.74 -1.30 16.45
CA TYR A 400 -8.47 0.11 16.54
C TYR A 400 -7.28 0.42 17.44
N GLY A 401 -6.44 1.33 16.97
CA GLY A 401 -5.32 1.85 17.72
C GLY A 401 -4.78 3.10 17.03
N ILE A 402 -4.85 4.24 17.71
CA ILE A 402 -4.26 5.47 17.19
C ILE A 402 -2.75 5.30 17.18
N GLN A 403 -2.17 5.34 15.98
CA GLN A 403 -0.74 5.24 15.78
C GLN A 403 -0.28 6.31 14.82
N ARG A 404 0.83 6.95 15.12
CA ARG A 404 1.49 7.95 14.28
C ARG A 404 2.98 7.69 14.26
N ALA A 405 3.59 7.75 13.09
CA ALA A 405 5.04 7.67 13.04
C ALA A 405 5.65 8.84 12.29
N VAL A 406 6.87 9.14 12.63
CA VAL A 406 7.76 10.02 11.88
C VAL A 406 9.13 9.38 11.77
N PHE A 407 9.69 9.40 10.57
CA PHE A 407 11.02 8.85 10.33
C PHE A 407 11.81 9.69 9.34
N ASP A 408 13.11 9.71 9.55
CA ASP A 408 14.11 10.33 8.69
C ASP A 408 15.24 9.32 8.39
N ASP A 409 16.38 9.78 7.91
CA ASP A 409 17.51 8.90 7.55
C ASP A 409 18.12 8.15 8.75
N LYS A 410 17.85 8.62 9.97
CA LYS A 410 18.50 8.08 11.16
C LYS A 410 17.57 7.40 12.12
N TYR A 411 16.42 8.02 12.42
CA TYR A 411 15.51 7.51 13.44
C TYR A 411 14.10 7.35 12.90
N LYS A 412 13.41 6.34 13.41
CA LYS A 412 11.98 6.19 13.30
C LYS A 412 11.38 6.20 14.70
N PHE A 413 10.41 7.10 14.92
CA PHE A 413 9.64 7.19 16.14
C PHE A 413 8.18 6.88 15.85
N VAL A 414 7.59 5.98 16.68
CA VAL A 414 6.18 5.58 16.59
C VAL A 414 5.49 5.88 17.91
N TYR A 415 4.52 6.77 17.85
CA TYR A 415 3.58 7.01 18.93
C TYR A 415 2.45 5.97 18.86
N ASN A 416 2.24 5.24 19.95
CA ASN A 416 1.19 4.24 20.11
C ASN A 416 0.20 4.65 21.19
N GLY A 417 -0.94 5.25 20.81
CA GLY A 417 -1.97 5.66 21.75
C GLY A 417 -2.69 4.50 22.47
N PHE A 418 -2.29 3.25 22.22
CA PHE A 418 -2.88 2.03 22.79
C PHE A 418 -1.89 1.19 23.62
N ASP A 419 -0.59 1.53 23.59
CA ASP A 419 0.48 0.84 24.29
C ASP A 419 1.69 1.81 24.39
N PHE A 420 2.88 1.32 24.76
CA PHE A 420 4.08 2.13 24.80
C PHE A 420 4.64 2.45 23.40
N ASP A 421 5.45 3.52 23.34
CA ASP A 421 6.02 4.03 22.11
C ASP A 421 7.21 3.20 21.59
N GLU A 422 7.59 3.48 20.35
CA GLU A 422 8.76 2.84 19.74
C GLU A 422 9.72 3.89 19.18
N LEU A 423 11.03 3.61 19.31
CA LEU A 423 12.09 4.40 18.70
C LEU A 423 13.17 3.46 18.18
N TYR A 424 13.54 3.60 16.91
CA TYR A 424 14.56 2.79 16.25
C TYR A 424 15.67 3.68 15.68
N ASP A 425 16.95 3.29 15.83
CA ASP A 425 18.07 3.88 15.10
C ASP A 425 18.30 3.10 13.81
N LEU A 426 17.73 3.59 12.71
CA LEU A 426 17.73 2.92 11.40
C LEU A 426 19.14 2.75 10.79
N THR A 427 20.16 3.47 11.33
CA THR A 427 21.53 3.34 10.85
C THR A 427 22.25 2.13 11.44
N SER A 428 21.94 1.76 12.67
CA SER A 428 22.52 0.60 13.38
C SER A 428 21.58 -0.60 13.45
N ASP A 429 20.28 -0.37 13.30
CA ASP A 429 19.19 -1.36 13.37
C ASP A 429 18.16 -1.13 12.24
N PRO A 430 18.57 -1.34 10.97
CA PRO A 430 17.65 -1.14 9.84
C PRO A 430 16.49 -2.14 9.81
N GLY A 431 16.58 -3.23 10.55
CA GLY A 431 15.51 -4.22 10.72
C GLY A 431 14.55 -3.93 11.86
N GLU A 432 14.69 -2.78 12.56
CA GLU A 432 13.76 -2.34 13.63
C GLU A 432 13.56 -3.37 14.76
N CYS A 433 14.64 -4.12 15.08
CA CYS A 433 14.58 -5.21 16.05
C CYS A 433 14.67 -4.73 17.51
N HIS A 434 15.21 -3.53 17.77
CA HIS A 434 15.51 -3.05 19.11
C HIS A 434 14.83 -1.72 19.42
N ASN A 435 13.79 -1.74 20.24
CA ASN A 435 13.12 -0.53 20.68
C ASN A 435 13.97 0.25 21.69
N LEU A 436 14.22 1.53 21.42
CA LEU A 436 15.02 2.45 22.24
C LEU A 436 14.17 3.45 23.03
N ALA A 437 12.83 3.44 22.87
CA ALA A 437 11.95 4.48 23.39
C ALA A 437 11.97 4.60 24.94
N GLU A 438 12.20 3.49 25.64
CA GLU A 438 12.24 3.43 27.10
C GLU A 438 13.65 3.62 27.68
N LYS A 439 14.68 3.82 26.83
CA LYS A 439 16.06 4.06 27.29
C LYS A 439 16.27 5.53 27.57
N GLU A 440 16.67 5.87 28.79
CA GLU A 440 16.86 7.25 29.28
C GLU A 440 17.81 8.06 28.38
N GLU A 441 18.83 7.45 27.84
CA GLU A 441 19.82 8.08 26.94
C GLU A 441 19.21 8.60 25.63
N TYR A 442 18.04 8.07 25.20
CA TYR A 442 17.30 8.49 24.01
C TYR A 442 16.13 9.44 24.28
N ASP A 443 15.91 9.84 25.53
CA ASP A 443 14.79 10.73 25.90
C ASP A 443 14.80 12.06 25.12
N SER A 444 15.97 12.65 24.91
CA SER A 444 16.10 13.88 24.11
C SER A 444 15.76 13.66 22.62
N VAL A 445 16.02 12.48 22.10
CA VAL A 445 15.64 12.09 20.71
C VAL A 445 14.13 11.91 20.66
N LYS A 446 13.54 11.13 21.56
CA LYS A 446 12.10 10.91 21.68
C LYS A 446 11.34 12.25 21.76
N LYS A 447 11.75 13.15 22.63
CA LYS A 447 11.16 14.49 22.75
C LYS A 447 11.19 15.29 21.46
N ARG A 448 12.29 15.25 20.71
CA ARG A 448 12.41 15.93 19.42
C ARG A 448 11.41 15.36 18.40
N TYR A 449 11.20 14.05 18.35
CA TYR A 449 10.27 13.43 17.43
C TYR A 449 8.81 13.63 17.83
N TYR A 450 8.50 13.66 19.13
CA TYR A 450 7.20 14.12 19.62
C TYR A 450 6.87 15.54 19.14
N LYS A 451 7.85 16.45 19.21
CA LYS A 451 7.65 17.81 18.70
C LYS A 451 7.29 17.83 17.22
N LYS A 452 7.97 17.02 16.39
CA LYS A 452 7.67 16.87 14.96
C LYS A 452 6.25 16.32 14.75
N LEU A 453 5.85 15.29 15.48
CA LEU A 453 4.51 14.69 15.37
C LEU A 453 3.40 15.68 15.76
N TRP A 454 3.57 16.43 16.84
CA TRP A 454 2.59 17.45 17.24
C TRP A 454 2.47 18.57 16.22
N GLN A 455 3.58 19.03 15.66
CA GLN A 455 3.58 20.02 14.60
C GLN A 455 2.83 19.50 13.36
N PHE A 456 3.16 18.27 12.93
CA PHE A 456 2.48 17.62 11.81
C PHE A 456 0.98 17.47 12.05
N ALA A 457 0.58 17.02 13.24
CA ALA A 457 -0.83 16.88 13.61
C ALA A 457 -1.58 18.22 13.53
N TYR A 458 -0.98 19.28 14.02
CA TYR A 458 -1.56 20.63 13.94
C TYR A 458 -1.71 21.13 12.50
N GLU A 459 -0.67 20.97 11.68
CA GLU A 459 -0.64 21.45 10.29
C GLU A 459 -1.59 20.67 9.37
N ASN A 460 -1.84 19.39 9.67
CA ASN A 460 -2.65 18.47 8.86
C ASN A 460 -4.02 18.16 9.49
N GLN A 461 -4.46 18.91 10.49
CA GLN A 461 -5.76 18.74 11.14
C GLN A 461 -5.99 17.31 11.65
N ASP A 462 -4.91 16.69 12.17
CA ASP A 462 -5.02 15.34 12.73
C ASP A 462 -5.76 15.38 14.07
N MET A 463 -6.76 14.50 14.22
CA MET A 463 -7.58 14.42 15.43
C MET A 463 -6.79 14.07 16.70
N LEU A 464 -5.53 13.66 16.56
CA LEU A 464 -4.65 13.35 17.68
C LEU A 464 -4.57 14.51 18.70
N GLY A 465 -4.56 15.75 18.22
CA GLY A 465 -4.49 16.94 19.07
C GLY A 465 -5.77 17.27 19.85
N ASP A 466 -6.90 16.70 19.47
CA ASP A 466 -8.23 17.02 20.01
C ASP A 466 -8.71 16.05 21.09
N THR A 467 -8.01 14.90 21.26
CA THR A 467 -8.47 13.84 22.14
C THR A 467 -7.70 13.86 23.46
N TYR A 468 -8.33 14.35 24.52
CA TYR A 468 -7.73 14.49 25.85
C TYR A 468 -7.07 13.20 26.36
N ILE A 469 -7.74 12.05 26.26
CA ILE A 469 -7.21 10.78 26.76
C ILE A 469 -5.94 10.36 26.00
N THR A 470 -5.93 10.48 24.69
CA THR A 470 -4.77 10.14 23.86
C THR A 470 -3.57 11.01 24.18
N THR A 471 -3.78 12.31 24.32
CA THR A 471 -2.69 13.24 24.67
C THR A 471 -2.23 13.13 26.12
N ALA A 472 -3.09 12.70 27.03
CA ALA A 472 -2.76 12.54 28.45
C ALA A 472 -1.84 11.34 28.73
N LEU A 473 -1.75 10.38 27.82
CA LEU A 473 -0.88 9.20 27.94
C LEU A 473 0.49 9.38 27.28
N THR A 474 0.74 10.55 26.61
CA THR A 474 2.02 10.82 25.98
C THR A 474 3.04 11.31 26.99
N ASP A 475 4.31 10.94 26.82
CA ASP A 475 5.41 11.45 27.63
C ASP A 475 5.61 12.97 27.45
N TYR A 476 5.36 13.45 26.21
CA TYR A 476 5.50 14.84 25.83
C TYR A 476 4.24 15.33 25.10
N GLY A 477 3.44 16.15 25.78
CA GLY A 477 2.21 16.70 25.22
C GLY A 477 2.43 17.80 24.16
N PRO A 478 1.35 18.24 23.46
CA PRO A 478 1.45 19.15 22.31
C PRO A 478 2.02 20.52 22.62
N GLY A 479 2.08 20.94 23.88
CA GLY A 479 2.68 22.22 24.27
C GLY A 479 4.17 22.38 23.95
N ILE A 480 4.90 21.29 23.68
CA ILE A 480 6.35 21.35 23.41
C ILE A 480 6.71 21.86 22.01
N PHE A 481 5.77 21.91 21.06
CA PHE A 481 6.08 22.39 19.72
C PHE A 481 5.92 23.90 19.54
N ARG A 482 5.30 24.59 20.49
CA ARG A 482 5.09 26.06 20.54
C ARG A 482 6.33 26.80 20.95
#